data_1507669e09a05a38a63a42ab5b7c3c13
#
_entry.id   1507669e09a05a38a63a42ab5b7c3c13
#
_cell.length_a   1.000
_cell.length_b   1.000
_cell.length_c   1.000
_cell.angle_alpha   90.00
_cell.angle_beta   90.00
_cell.angle_gamma   90.00
#
_symmetry.space_group_name_H-M   'P 1'
#
loop_
_entity.id
_entity.type
_entity.pdbx_description
1 polymer ?
#
loop_
_entity_poly.entity_id
_entity_poly.type
_entity_poly.pdbx_seq_one_letter_code
_entity_poly.pdbx_strand_id
1 'polypeptide(L)'
;KLTRKTIIKIHLSFRIGGKDMKLRLSIEEFDRGLEELSKKYLILAPRTFEKRGTYSDTDVVRYAKVNNFSEMNWEDKSHFPAKEALLPVNEVLFYFTEDEYKVAAEDTRERLVFLRACDMNAVKRIDQIYLGNGASNDFFYTRTRKKTKFVVVGCTKTFRNCFCVSMGTNKADNYDAAMNIRGNEIQLEIRNEDLNVFSGREIDFDIDYVTKNEFEVDLPEKVDFMYMQNHKMWDEYDTRCIACGRCNYSCPTCTCFSMQDIHYKENENMGERR
;
A
#
# COMPACT_ATOMS: atom_id res chain seq x y z
N LYS A 1 35.66 3.71 8.51
CA LYS A 1 34.82 3.43 9.70
C LYS A 1 33.72 4.48 9.68
N LEU A 2 32.65 4.24 8.92
CA LEU A 2 31.42 5.04 8.98
C LEU A 2 30.55 4.42 10.08
N THR A 3 30.37 5.18 11.12
CA THR A 3 29.55 4.86 12.28
C THR A 3 28.09 4.73 11.87
N ARG A 4 27.52 3.55 12.12
CA ARG A 4 26.07 3.28 12.14
C ARG A 4 25.41 4.17 13.22
N LYS A 5 24.92 5.34 12.86
CA LYS A 5 23.97 6.08 13.70
C LYS A 5 23.39 7.24 12.89
N THR A 6 22.28 7.03 12.25
CA THR A 6 21.14 7.93 12.13
C THR A 6 20.08 7.25 11.26
N ILE A 7 19.51 6.16 11.79
CA ILE A 7 18.19 5.75 11.32
C ILE A 7 17.26 6.80 11.94
N ILE A 8 16.86 7.78 11.15
CA ILE A 8 15.79 8.69 11.53
C ILE A 8 14.55 7.79 11.66
N LYS A 9 14.21 7.44 12.89
CA LYS A 9 12.92 6.87 13.25
C LYS A 9 11.87 7.93 12.95
N ILE A 10 11.34 7.93 11.73
CA ILE A 10 10.03 8.53 11.50
C ILE A 10 9.03 7.55 12.13
N HIS A 11 8.99 7.54 13.45
CA HIS A 11 7.88 7.02 14.22
C HIS A 11 6.78 8.08 14.11
N LEU A 12 5.89 7.91 13.14
CA LEU A 12 4.63 8.65 13.04
C LEU A 12 3.53 8.00 13.89
N SER A 13 3.88 7.25 14.92
CA SER A 13 2.95 6.89 15.97
C SER A 13 3.49 7.42 17.30
N PHE A 14 2.95 8.54 17.76
CA PHE A 14 3.07 8.94 19.16
C PHE A 14 2.33 7.89 19.99
N ARG A 15 3.04 6.90 20.53
CA ARG A 15 2.59 6.15 21.70
C ARG A 15 2.71 7.07 22.90
N ILE A 16 1.68 7.78 23.22
CA ILE A 16 1.49 8.35 24.56
C ILE A 16 0.68 7.30 25.33
N GLY A 17 1.33 6.53 26.18
CA GLY A 17 0.83 5.83 27.39
C GLY A 17 -0.59 5.24 27.44
N GLY A 18 -1.26 4.96 26.35
CA GLY A 18 -2.60 4.37 26.27
C GLY A 18 -2.52 2.89 25.90
N LYS A 19 -3.32 2.06 26.55
CA LYS A 19 -3.58 0.67 26.21
C LYS A 19 -4.25 0.65 24.82
N ASP A 20 -3.76 -0.19 23.90
CA ASP A 20 -4.39 -0.40 22.61
C ASP A 20 -5.87 -0.76 22.83
N MET A 21 -6.78 -0.05 22.14
CA MET A 21 -8.22 -0.30 22.29
C MET A 21 -8.60 -1.48 21.40
N LYS A 22 -9.21 -2.51 21.97
CA LYS A 22 -9.64 -3.69 21.22
C LYS A 22 -11.17 -3.86 21.37
N LEU A 23 -11.87 -3.84 20.26
CA LEU A 23 -13.33 -3.82 20.19
C LEU A 23 -13.86 -4.97 19.33
N ARG A 24 -15.05 -5.45 19.69
CA ARG A 24 -15.93 -6.24 18.83
C ARG A 24 -17.07 -5.37 18.34
N LEU A 25 -17.29 -5.36 17.04
CA LEU A 25 -18.27 -4.54 16.34
C LEU A 25 -19.14 -5.42 15.46
N SER A 26 -20.42 -5.10 15.32
CA SER A 26 -21.19 -5.57 14.17
C SER A 26 -20.76 -4.84 12.91
N ILE A 27 -21.16 -5.33 11.73
CA ILE A 27 -20.86 -4.66 10.48
C ILE A 27 -21.50 -3.26 10.44
N GLU A 28 -22.71 -3.09 10.97
CA GLU A 28 -23.40 -1.81 11.04
C GLU A 28 -22.68 -0.81 11.95
N GLU A 29 -22.10 -1.29 13.07
CA GLU A 29 -21.30 -0.44 13.96
C GLU A 29 -19.99 -0.03 13.29
N PHE A 30 -19.37 -0.96 12.56
CA PHE A 30 -18.17 -0.68 11.78
C PHE A 30 -18.44 0.33 10.65
N ASP A 31 -19.54 0.16 9.91
CA ASP A 31 -19.91 1.07 8.82
C ASP A 31 -20.22 2.48 9.32
N ARG A 32 -20.85 2.64 10.49
CA ARG A 32 -21.00 3.97 11.13
C ARG A 32 -19.65 4.63 11.43
N GLY A 33 -18.70 3.86 11.91
CA GLY A 33 -17.33 4.37 12.12
C GLY A 33 -16.64 4.75 10.82
N LEU A 34 -16.83 3.96 9.75
CA LEU A 34 -16.30 4.30 8.41
C LEU A 34 -16.93 5.59 7.87
N GLU A 35 -18.23 5.78 8.05
CA GLU A 35 -18.93 7.01 7.66
C GLU A 35 -18.32 8.24 8.34
N GLU A 36 -18.07 8.15 9.66
CA GLU A 36 -17.42 9.23 10.39
C GLU A 36 -16.00 9.52 9.89
N LEU A 37 -15.20 8.46 9.71
CA LEU A 37 -13.84 8.58 9.16
C LEU A 37 -13.82 9.12 7.72
N SER A 38 -14.85 8.84 6.93
CA SER A 38 -14.94 9.31 5.54
C SER A 38 -15.03 10.83 5.40
N LYS A 39 -15.43 11.53 6.47
CA LYS A 39 -15.44 13.00 6.51
C LYS A 39 -14.02 13.59 6.46
N LYS A 40 -13.04 12.85 6.97
CA LYS A 40 -11.62 13.26 7.01
C LYS A 40 -10.77 12.49 6.02
N TYR A 41 -11.00 11.19 5.86
CA TYR A 41 -10.15 10.29 5.10
C TYR A 41 -10.79 9.85 3.79
N LEU A 42 -9.96 9.74 2.74
CA LEU A 42 -10.25 8.89 1.59
C LEU A 42 -9.98 7.44 2.01
N ILE A 43 -11.03 6.65 2.18
CA ILE A 43 -10.93 5.25 2.59
C ILE A 43 -10.69 4.39 1.37
N LEU A 44 -9.60 3.61 1.39
CA LEU A 44 -9.15 2.76 0.30
C LEU A 44 -9.04 1.30 0.76
N ALA A 45 -9.65 0.39 0.01
CA ALA A 45 -9.60 -1.05 0.25
C ALA A 45 -9.67 -1.82 -1.07
N PRO A 46 -9.34 -3.13 -1.09
CA PRO A 46 -9.63 -3.98 -2.25
C PRO A 46 -11.13 -3.99 -2.57
N ARG A 47 -11.47 -3.70 -3.81
CA ARG A 47 -12.84 -3.65 -4.33
C ARG A 47 -12.92 -4.40 -5.65
N THR A 48 -14.04 -5.09 -5.90
CA THR A 48 -14.31 -5.76 -7.17
C THR A 48 -14.85 -4.78 -8.20
N PHE A 49 -14.31 -4.86 -9.40
CA PHE A 49 -14.80 -4.19 -10.59
C PHE A 49 -15.25 -5.25 -11.59
N GLU A 50 -16.55 -5.40 -11.70
CA GLU A 50 -17.17 -6.39 -12.59
C GLU A 50 -16.84 -6.10 -14.06
N LYS A 51 -16.48 -7.14 -14.80
CA LYS A 51 -16.18 -7.08 -16.26
C LYS A 51 -15.10 -6.04 -16.63
N ARG A 52 -14.17 -5.76 -15.69
CA ARG A 52 -13.03 -4.85 -15.90
C ARG A 52 -11.69 -5.56 -15.86
N GLY A 53 -11.68 -6.88 -15.87
CA GLY A 53 -10.47 -7.69 -15.89
C GLY A 53 -9.77 -7.72 -17.25
N THR A 54 -8.87 -8.66 -17.41
CA THR A 54 -8.08 -8.82 -18.66
C THR A 54 -8.96 -9.16 -19.86
N TYR A 55 -10.04 -9.90 -19.63
CA TYR A 55 -11.04 -10.25 -20.62
C TYR A 55 -12.38 -9.62 -20.26
N SER A 56 -13.24 -9.40 -21.23
CA SER A 56 -14.52 -8.71 -21.08
C SER A 56 -15.53 -9.37 -20.13
N ASP A 57 -15.32 -10.65 -19.83
CA ASP A 57 -16.14 -11.48 -18.93
C ASP A 57 -15.49 -11.72 -17.56
N THR A 58 -14.31 -11.15 -17.33
CA THR A 58 -13.56 -11.32 -16.06
C THR A 58 -13.62 -10.08 -15.20
N ASP A 59 -13.62 -10.29 -13.89
CA ASP A 59 -13.58 -9.23 -12.91
C ASP A 59 -12.13 -8.90 -12.51
N VAL A 60 -11.94 -7.72 -11.96
CA VAL A 60 -10.68 -7.31 -11.35
C VAL A 60 -10.89 -6.81 -9.95
N VAL A 61 -10.09 -7.30 -9.00
CA VAL A 61 -10.00 -6.75 -7.65
C VAL A 61 -8.79 -5.85 -7.56
N ARG A 62 -9.01 -4.59 -7.16
CA ARG A 62 -7.93 -3.63 -6.96
C ARG A 62 -8.31 -2.61 -5.88
N TYR A 63 -7.32 -1.86 -5.40
CA TYR A 63 -7.55 -0.81 -4.43
C TYR A 63 -8.36 0.34 -5.02
N ALA A 64 -9.43 0.73 -4.33
CA ALA A 64 -10.30 1.83 -4.72
C ALA A 64 -10.99 2.43 -3.50
N LYS A 65 -11.63 3.58 -3.68
CA LYS A 65 -12.49 4.19 -2.66
C LYS A 65 -13.63 3.24 -2.32
N VAL A 66 -13.86 3.06 -1.02
CA VAL A 66 -14.98 2.34 -0.43
C VAL A 66 -15.69 3.23 0.59
N ASN A 67 -17.00 3.01 0.78
CA ASN A 67 -17.81 3.77 1.74
C ASN A 67 -18.29 2.91 2.90
N ASN A 68 -18.36 1.59 2.72
CA ASN A 68 -18.82 0.64 3.72
C ASN A 68 -18.11 -0.71 3.56
N PHE A 69 -18.32 -1.61 4.51
CA PHE A 69 -17.69 -2.92 4.55
C PHE A 69 -18.08 -3.80 3.35
N SER A 70 -19.33 -3.73 2.89
CA SER A 70 -19.81 -4.59 1.80
C SER A 70 -19.15 -4.30 0.45
N GLU A 71 -18.54 -3.12 0.27
CA GLU A 71 -17.76 -2.79 -0.92
C GLU A 71 -16.33 -3.37 -0.89
N MET A 72 -15.87 -3.84 0.29
CA MET A 72 -14.53 -4.40 0.46
C MET A 72 -14.48 -5.87 0.07
N ASN A 73 -13.56 -6.26 -0.78
CA ASN A 73 -13.33 -7.66 -1.12
C ASN A 73 -12.08 -8.22 -0.43
N TRP A 74 -12.30 -9.09 0.56
CA TRP A 74 -11.24 -9.81 1.27
C TRP A 74 -11.19 -11.30 0.91
N GLU A 75 -12.18 -11.79 0.15
CA GLU A 75 -12.26 -13.17 -0.30
C GLU A 75 -11.28 -13.49 -1.41
N ASP A 76 -10.98 -12.50 -2.25
CA ASP A 76 -10.05 -12.62 -3.36
C ASP A 76 -8.73 -11.89 -3.07
N LYS A 77 -7.69 -12.27 -3.82
CA LYS A 77 -6.43 -11.53 -3.84
C LYS A 77 -6.56 -10.34 -4.77
N SER A 78 -6.18 -9.15 -4.31
CA SER A 78 -6.07 -7.99 -5.20
C SER A 78 -5.07 -8.25 -6.33
N HIS A 79 -5.43 -7.88 -7.55
CA HIS A 79 -4.58 -8.00 -8.74
C HIS A 79 -3.41 -7.00 -8.71
N PHE A 80 -3.58 -5.91 -7.95
CA PHE A 80 -2.59 -4.86 -7.77
C PHE A 80 -2.39 -4.58 -6.28
N PRO A 81 -1.17 -4.27 -5.84
CA PRO A 81 -0.86 -4.04 -4.44
C PRO A 81 -1.40 -2.69 -3.94
N ALA A 82 -1.43 -2.54 -2.62
CA ALA A 82 -1.83 -1.30 -1.94
C ALA A 82 -0.93 -0.09 -2.26
N LYS A 83 0.23 -0.29 -2.88
CA LYS A 83 1.17 0.80 -3.18
C LYS A 83 0.58 1.91 -4.06
N GLU A 84 -0.48 1.63 -4.85
CA GLU A 84 -1.18 2.66 -5.63
C GLU A 84 -1.75 3.79 -4.76
N ALA A 85 -2.00 3.50 -3.48
CA ALA A 85 -2.41 4.53 -2.51
C ALA A 85 -1.29 5.52 -2.16
N LEU A 86 -0.03 5.15 -2.37
CA LEU A 86 1.15 5.95 -2.04
C LEU A 86 1.90 6.44 -3.28
N LEU A 87 1.95 5.59 -4.30
CA LEU A 87 2.62 5.82 -5.57
C LEU A 87 1.55 5.71 -6.67
N PRO A 88 0.92 6.82 -7.06
CA PRO A 88 -0.10 6.81 -8.11
C PRO A 88 0.50 6.36 -9.44
N VAL A 89 -0.33 5.74 -10.28
CA VAL A 89 0.08 5.24 -11.59
C VAL A 89 0.59 6.38 -12.48
N ASN A 90 0.03 7.56 -12.31
CA ASN A 90 0.40 8.77 -13.03
C ASN A 90 0.14 10.00 -12.15
N GLU A 91 1.10 10.90 -12.09
CA GLU A 91 1.00 12.14 -11.31
C GLU A 91 1.64 13.30 -12.10
N VAL A 92 0.96 14.43 -12.15
CA VAL A 92 1.56 15.66 -12.69
C VAL A 92 2.43 16.29 -11.60
N LEU A 93 3.72 16.39 -11.85
CA LEU A 93 4.66 16.98 -10.90
C LEU A 93 4.58 18.52 -10.95
N PHE A 94 4.60 19.08 -12.15
CA PHE A 94 4.43 20.50 -12.39
C PHE A 94 4.02 20.81 -13.83
N TYR A 95 3.40 21.94 -14.00
CA TYR A 95 3.16 22.57 -15.29
C TYR A 95 4.29 23.55 -15.59
N PHE A 96 4.64 23.74 -16.85
CA PHE A 96 5.70 24.67 -17.25
C PHE A 96 5.31 25.47 -18.49
N THR A 97 5.92 26.64 -18.59
CA THR A 97 6.00 27.48 -19.79
C THR A 97 7.48 27.72 -20.10
N GLU A 98 7.81 28.56 -21.07
CA GLU A 98 9.20 28.95 -21.35
C GLU A 98 9.90 29.58 -20.14
N ASP A 99 9.16 30.40 -19.38
CA ASP A 99 9.74 31.26 -18.34
C ASP A 99 9.34 30.83 -16.90
N GLU A 100 8.26 30.07 -16.75
CA GLU A 100 7.66 29.78 -15.44
C GLU A 100 7.30 28.31 -15.27
N TYR A 101 7.25 27.87 -14.03
CA TYR A 101 6.67 26.57 -13.67
C TYR A 101 5.70 26.72 -12.49
N LYS A 102 4.70 25.87 -12.45
CA LYS A 102 3.70 25.80 -11.37
C LYS A 102 3.52 24.36 -10.92
N VAL A 103 3.76 24.10 -9.64
CA VAL A 103 3.50 22.78 -9.05
C VAL A 103 2.01 22.46 -9.14
N ALA A 104 1.69 21.24 -9.50
CA ALA A 104 0.30 20.76 -9.57
C ALA A 104 -0.40 20.89 -8.19
N ALA A 105 -1.70 21.15 -8.23
CA ALA A 105 -2.50 21.22 -7.01
C ALA A 105 -2.43 19.90 -6.23
N GLU A 106 -2.16 20.01 -4.95
CA GLU A 106 -2.05 18.86 -4.07
C GLU A 106 -3.44 18.30 -3.70
N ASP A 107 -3.59 16.97 -3.74
CA ASP A 107 -4.72 16.32 -3.05
C ASP A 107 -4.50 16.43 -1.54
N THR A 108 -5.29 17.28 -0.90
CA THR A 108 -5.17 17.57 0.53
C THR A 108 -5.81 16.52 1.43
N ARG A 109 -6.57 15.58 0.87
CA ARG A 109 -7.29 14.56 1.64
C ARG A 109 -6.30 13.58 2.28
N GLU A 110 -6.51 13.30 3.56
CA GLU A 110 -5.83 12.22 4.23
C GLU A 110 -6.35 10.86 3.70
N ARG A 111 -5.55 9.82 3.79
CA ARG A 111 -5.88 8.48 3.28
C ARG A 111 -5.89 7.48 4.43
N LEU A 112 -6.90 6.61 4.43
CA LEU A 112 -6.97 5.45 5.31
C LEU A 112 -7.00 4.20 4.43
N VAL A 113 -5.94 3.41 4.49
CA VAL A 113 -5.74 2.26 3.59
C VAL A 113 -5.87 0.97 4.37
N PHE A 114 -6.85 0.16 4.01
CA PHE A 114 -7.01 -1.20 4.52
C PHE A 114 -6.18 -2.16 3.67
N LEU A 115 -5.25 -2.89 4.30
CA LEU A 115 -4.32 -3.75 3.57
C LEU A 115 -3.91 -4.98 4.39
N ARG A 116 -3.29 -5.97 3.75
CA ARG A 116 -2.77 -7.15 4.43
C ARG A 116 -1.36 -6.91 4.97
N ALA A 117 -0.92 -7.77 5.90
CA ALA A 117 0.41 -7.67 6.51
C ALA A 117 1.55 -7.68 5.47
N CYS A 118 1.44 -8.46 4.40
CA CYS A 118 2.44 -8.49 3.34
C CYS A 118 2.54 -7.14 2.59
N ASP A 119 1.43 -6.46 2.35
CA ASP A 119 1.42 -5.13 1.75
C ASP A 119 1.99 -4.07 2.72
N MET A 120 1.71 -4.20 4.04
CA MET A 120 2.31 -3.30 5.05
C MET A 120 3.83 -3.44 5.10
N ASN A 121 4.36 -4.67 4.98
CA ASN A 121 5.80 -4.89 4.87
C ASN A 121 6.37 -4.33 3.55
N ALA A 122 5.60 -4.37 2.46
CA ALA A 122 5.99 -3.72 1.22
C ALA A 122 6.06 -2.19 1.36
N VAL A 123 5.09 -1.56 2.05
CA VAL A 123 5.14 -0.12 2.40
C VAL A 123 6.41 0.20 3.19
N LYS A 124 6.76 -0.62 4.19
CA LYS A 124 8.00 -0.46 4.96
C LYS A 124 9.24 -0.50 4.06
N ARG A 125 9.23 -1.33 3.01
CA ARG A 125 10.33 -1.37 2.03
C ARG A 125 10.36 -0.13 1.14
N ILE A 126 9.22 0.35 0.71
CA ILE A 126 9.10 1.60 -0.06
C ILE A 126 9.58 2.79 0.79
N ASP A 127 9.17 2.86 2.07
CA ASP A 127 9.63 3.88 3.02
C ASP A 127 11.17 3.92 3.11
N GLN A 128 11.84 2.76 3.14
CA GLN A 128 13.31 2.68 3.16
C GLN A 128 13.94 3.30 1.91
N ILE A 129 13.30 3.16 0.75
CA ILE A 129 13.82 3.68 -0.52
C ILE A 129 13.59 5.19 -0.62
N TYR A 130 12.37 5.65 -0.39
CA TYR A 130 12.03 7.06 -0.58
C TYR A 130 12.36 7.97 0.59
N LEU A 131 12.42 7.43 1.82
CA LEU A 131 12.68 8.22 3.04
C LEU A 131 14.04 7.94 3.67
N GLY A 132 14.82 6.99 3.19
CA GLY A 132 16.06 6.57 3.85
C GLY A 132 17.23 6.26 2.93
N ASN A 133 17.06 6.34 1.61
CA ASN A 133 18.08 5.93 0.64
C ASN A 133 18.67 7.14 -0.10
N GLY A 134 19.31 8.04 0.64
CA GLY A 134 19.97 9.19 0.02
C GLY A 134 20.17 10.35 0.99
N ALA A 135 20.66 11.47 0.46
CA ALA A 135 20.90 12.68 1.22
C ALA A 135 19.61 13.43 1.59
N SER A 136 18.54 13.22 0.82
CA SER A 136 17.23 13.85 1.03
C SER A 136 16.11 12.86 0.74
N ASN A 137 14.99 13.05 1.44
CA ASN A 137 13.78 12.28 1.22
C ASN A 137 13.11 12.72 -0.09
N ASP A 138 12.43 11.79 -0.76
CA ASP A 138 11.57 12.15 -1.87
C ASP A 138 10.42 13.06 -1.42
N PHE A 139 10.25 14.18 -2.11
CA PHE A 139 9.28 15.20 -1.74
C PHE A 139 7.83 14.72 -1.90
N PHE A 140 7.48 14.14 -3.04
CA PHE A 140 6.11 13.72 -3.37
C PHE A 140 5.66 12.55 -2.51
N TYR A 141 6.54 11.56 -2.36
CA TYR A 141 6.28 10.42 -1.48
C TYR A 141 6.11 10.84 -0.03
N THR A 142 7.00 11.69 0.49
CA THR A 142 6.93 12.20 1.87
C THR A 142 5.59 12.88 2.14
N ARG A 143 5.12 13.69 1.21
CA ARG A 143 3.85 14.42 1.30
C ARG A 143 2.66 13.48 1.42
N THR A 144 2.58 12.49 0.53
CA THR A 144 1.51 11.48 0.53
C THR A 144 1.61 10.56 1.74
N ARG A 145 2.81 10.08 2.09
CA ARG A 145 3.04 9.15 3.19
C ARG A 145 2.64 9.71 4.55
N LYS A 146 2.89 11.00 4.80
CA LYS A 146 2.50 11.69 6.05
C LYS A 146 0.99 11.77 6.25
N LYS A 147 0.23 11.77 5.16
CA LYS A 147 -1.25 11.87 5.16
C LYS A 147 -1.92 10.48 5.09
N THR A 148 -1.14 9.40 5.14
CA THR A 148 -1.67 8.03 4.97
C THR A 148 -1.56 7.24 6.26
N LYS A 149 -2.69 6.71 6.72
CA LYS A 149 -2.84 5.78 7.82
C LYS A 149 -3.20 4.39 7.31
N PHE A 150 -2.83 3.37 8.07
CA PHE A 150 -2.99 1.97 7.66
C PHE A 150 -3.78 1.15 8.67
N VAL A 151 -4.74 0.39 8.15
CA VAL A 151 -5.46 -0.65 8.89
C VAL A 151 -5.05 -2.01 8.35
N VAL A 152 -4.35 -2.80 9.18
CA VAL A 152 -3.95 -4.16 8.79
C VAL A 152 -5.12 -5.10 8.97
N VAL A 153 -5.46 -5.83 7.91
CA VAL A 153 -6.53 -6.84 7.93
C VAL A 153 -5.92 -8.22 8.11
N GLY A 154 -6.37 -8.93 9.12
CA GLY A 154 -5.93 -10.29 9.43
C GLY A 154 -6.14 -11.24 8.26
N CYS A 155 -5.19 -12.12 8.05
CA CYS A 155 -5.19 -13.06 6.95
C CYS A 155 -5.37 -14.49 7.47
N THR A 156 -6.55 -15.07 7.26
CA THR A 156 -6.92 -16.42 7.74
C THR A 156 -6.70 -17.50 6.71
N LYS A 157 -6.58 -17.14 5.43
CA LYS A 157 -6.37 -18.07 4.31
C LYS A 157 -5.25 -17.60 3.39
N THR A 158 -4.58 -18.54 2.75
CA THR A 158 -3.60 -18.26 1.70
C THR A 158 -4.29 -18.25 0.33
N PHE A 159 -3.71 -17.49 -0.59
CA PHE A 159 -4.07 -17.52 -2.00
C PHE A 159 -2.99 -18.23 -2.80
N ARG A 160 -3.36 -18.67 -3.99
CA ARG A 160 -2.40 -19.21 -4.94
C ARG A 160 -1.21 -18.22 -5.11
N ASN A 161 0.00 -18.74 -5.09
CA ASN A 161 1.25 -17.98 -5.20
C ASN A 161 1.55 -17.04 -4.00
N CYS A 162 0.90 -17.23 -2.84
CA CYS A 162 1.35 -16.57 -1.61
C CYS A 162 2.65 -17.22 -1.11
N PHE A 163 3.60 -16.39 -0.69
CA PHE A 163 4.88 -16.81 -0.10
C PHE A 163 5.33 -15.92 1.07
N CYS A 164 4.38 -15.22 1.68
CA CYS A 164 4.67 -14.27 2.77
C CYS A 164 5.28 -14.93 4.01
N VAL A 165 4.98 -16.20 4.26
CA VAL A 165 5.56 -16.96 5.39
C VAL A 165 7.06 -17.17 5.18
N SER A 166 7.49 -17.63 4.00
CA SER A 166 8.90 -17.77 3.64
C SER A 166 9.66 -16.46 3.72
N MET A 167 8.99 -15.34 3.38
CA MET A 167 9.57 -13.99 3.42
C MET A 167 9.54 -13.35 4.82
N GLY A 168 8.90 -13.97 5.82
CA GLY A 168 8.68 -13.37 7.13
C GLY A 168 7.79 -12.12 7.09
N THR A 169 6.92 -11.99 6.07
CA THR A 169 6.05 -10.83 5.85
C THR A 169 4.56 -11.12 6.09
N ASN A 170 4.26 -12.26 6.68
CA ASN A 170 2.91 -12.66 7.09
C ASN A 170 2.38 -11.90 8.31
N LYS A 171 3.25 -11.22 9.05
CA LYS A 171 2.95 -10.38 10.21
C LYS A 171 3.41 -8.95 9.96
N ALA A 172 2.73 -7.97 10.56
CA ALA A 172 3.13 -6.57 10.55
C ALA A 172 2.95 -5.96 11.94
N ASP A 173 3.79 -4.97 12.28
CA ASP A 173 3.83 -4.31 13.59
C ASP A 173 3.67 -2.79 13.52
N ASN A 174 3.82 -2.20 12.35
CA ASN A 174 3.80 -0.76 12.12
C ASN A 174 2.52 -0.33 11.39
N TYR A 175 1.41 -0.26 12.13
CA TYR A 175 0.10 0.13 11.61
C TYR A 175 -0.65 1.00 12.63
N ASP A 176 -1.65 1.74 12.17
CA ASP A 176 -2.48 2.63 12.97
C ASP A 176 -3.66 1.91 13.61
N ALA A 177 -4.20 0.91 12.93
CA ALA A 177 -5.21 -0.02 13.44
C ALA A 177 -5.06 -1.39 12.77
N ALA A 178 -5.69 -2.42 13.35
CA ALA A 178 -5.75 -3.73 12.73
C ALA A 178 -7.11 -4.39 12.99
N MET A 179 -7.55 -5.27 12.09
CA MET A 179 -8.84 -5.94 12.27
C MET A 179 -8.82 -7.41 11.81
N ASN A 180 -9.66 -8.21 12.46
CA ASN A 180 -10.07 -9.52 11.97
C ASN A 180 -11.54 -9.48 11.53
N ILE A 181 -11.86 -10.24 10.50
CA ILE A 181 -13.23 -10.44 10.01
C ILE A 181 -13.72 -11.79 10.54
N ARG A 182 -14.86 -11.80 11.22
CA ARG A 182 -15.47 -12.97 11.86
C ARG A 182 -16.93 -13.14 11.43
N GLY A 183 -17.17 -13.58 10.20
CA GLY A 183 -18.53 -13.62 9.64
C GLY A 183 -19.11 -12.20 9.59
N ASN A 184 -20.16 -11.95 10.39
CA ASN A 184 -20.82 -10.64 10.47
C ASN A 184 -20.27 -9.73 11.59
N GLU A 185 -19.13 -10.05 12.17
CA GLU A 185 -18.49 -9.27 13.22
C GLU A 185 -17.08 -8.85 12.81
N ILE A 186 -16.65 -7.70 13.30
CA ILE A 186 -15.29 -7.18 13.17
C ILE A 186 -14.66 -7.11 14.56
N GLN A 187 -13.48 -7.69 14.69
CA GLN A 187 -12.58 -7.46 15.82
C GLN A 187 -11.59 -6.38 15.41
N LEU A 188 -11.62 -5.22 16.07
CA LEU A 188 -10.82 -4.04 15.70
C LEU A 188 -9.87 -3.65 16.82
N GLU A 189 -8.58 -3.58 16.53
CA GLU A 189 -7.55 -3.01 17.39
C GLU A 189 -7.21 -1.60 16.90
N ILE A 190 -7.26 -0.60 17.77
CA ILE A 190 -6.95 0.79 17.45
C ILE A 190 -5.72 1.19 18.25
N ARG A 191 -4.68 1.66 17.55
CA ARG A 191 -3.43 2.16 18.13
C ARG A 191 -3.25 3.66 17.97
N ASN A 192 -3.90 4.24 16.95
CA ASN A 192 -3.84 5.66 16.64
C ASN A 192 -5.15 6.34 17.07
N GLU A 193 -5.05 7.30 17.97
CA GLU A 193 -6.21 8.01 18.54
C GLU A 193 -7.06 8.72 17.49
N ASP A 194 -6.48 9.14 16.36
CA ASP A 194 -7.24 9.75 15.26
C ASP A 194 -8.30 8.80 14.66
N LEU A 195 -8.18 7.50 14.89
CA LEU A 195 -9.11 6.47 14.42
C LEU A 195 -10.11 6.04 15.51
N ASN A 196 -10.09 6.68 16.66
CA ASN A 196 -10.95 6.34 17.80
C ASN A 196 -12.36 6.94 17.66
N VAL A 197 -13.09 6.46 16.65
CA VAL A 197 -14.50 6.87 16.38
C VAL A 197 -15.47 5.70 16.55
N PHE A 198 -14.94 4.50 16.78
CA PHE A 198 -15.74 3.29 16.87
C PHE A 198 -16.27 3.07 18.30
N SER A 199 -17.52 2.65 18.41
CA SER A 199 -18.14 2.25 19.66
C SER A 199 -18.58 0.79 19.57
N GLY A 200 -18.04 -0.04 20.45
CA GLY A 200 -18.29 -1.47 20.45
C GLY A 200 -17.98 -2.09 21.81
N ARG A 201 -18.12 -3.40 21.91
CA ARG A 201 -17.79 -4.15 23.12
C ARG A 201 -16.28 -4.35 23.21
N GLU A 202 -15.67 -3.97 24.33
CA GLU A 202 -14.26 -4.31 24.60
C GLU A 202 -14.08 -5.83 24.67
N ILE A 203 -13.05 -6.31 24.00
CA ILE A 203 -12.63 -7.72 23.99
C ILE A 203 -11.11 -7.80 23.98
N ASP A 204 -10.58 -8.97 24.29
CA ASP A 204 -9.18 -9.27 24.01
C ASP A 204 -9.08 -10.26 22.85
N PHE A 205 -8.17 -10.00 21.91
CA PHE A 205 -7.91 -10.86 20.75
C PHE A 205 -6.54 -10.55 20.14
N ASP A 206 -6.06 -11.47 19.34
CA ASP A 206 -4.87 -11.30 18.52
C ASP A 206 -5.25 -11.22 17.04
N ILE A 207 -4.44 -10.50 16.26
CA ILE A 207 -4.62 -10.42 14.81
C ILE A 207 -4.22 -11.74 14.17
N ASP A 208 -5.06 -12.22 13.24
CA ASP A 208 -4.82 -13.45 12.53
C ASP A 208 -3.70 -13.34 11.50
N TYR A 209 -2.90 -14.37 11.43
CA TYR A 209 -1.86 -14.50 10.42
C TYR A 209 -1.80 -15.92 9.89
N VAL A 210 -1.60 -16.06 8.59
CA VAL A 210 -1.30 -17.37 8.02
C VAL A 210 0.09 -17.83 8.50
N THR A 211 0.20 -19.11 8.83
CA THR A 211 1.43 -19.73 9.31
C THR A 211 2.08 -20.65 8.28
N LYS A 212 1.37 -20.95 7.19
CA LYS A 212 1.85 -21.77 6.08
C LYS A 212 1.32 -21.23 4.76
N ASN A 213 2.14 -21.28 3.73
CA ASN A 213 1.73 -20.99 2.34
C ASN A 213 1.72 -22.31 1.53
N GLU A 214 1.05 -22.27 0.37
CA GLU A 214 1.06 -23.38 -0.59
C GLU A 214 2.46 -23.57 -1.20
N PHE A 215 3.15 -22.47 -1.47
CA PHE A 215 4.52 -22.46 -1.99
C PHE A 215 5.51 -22.00 -0.92
N GLU A 216 6.62 -22.72 -0.81
CA GLU A 216 7.76 -22.31 -0.02
C GLU A 216 8.83 -21.75 -0.97
N VAL A 217 9.49 -20.69 -0.53
CA VAL A 217 10.57 -20.03 -1.26
C VAL A 217 11.83 -20.10 -0.43
N ASP A 218 12.87 -20.74 -0.98
CA ASP A 218 14.18 -20.77 -0.37
C ASP A 218 14.86 -19.41 -0.60
N LEU A 219 15.21 -18.77 0.51
CA LEU A 219 15.94 -17.52 0.46
C LEU A 219 17.43 -17.77 0.66
N PRO A 220 18.30 -17.29 -0.25
CA PRO A 220 19.74 -17.43 -0.07
C PRO A 220 20.20 -16.58 1.13
N GLU A 221 21.11 -17.12 1.94
CA GLU A 221 21.71 -16.38 3.06
C GLU A 221 22.44 -15.11 2.61
N LYS A 222 23.02 -15.15 1.41
CA LYS A 222 23.68 -14.01 0.77
C LYS A 222 23.21 -13.88 -0.67
N VAL A 223 22.92 -12.64 -1.05
CA VAL A 223 22.55 -12.29 -2.42
C VAL A 223 23.83 -11.90 -3.16
N ASP A 224 24.21 -12.65 -4.17
CA ASP A 224 25.26 -12.28 -5.12
C ASP A 224 24.63 -11.45 -6.25
N PHE A 225 24.76 -10.13 -6.14
CA PHE A 225 24.18 -9.20 -7.12
C PHE A 225 24.78 -9.37 -8.52
N MET A 226 26.09 -9.66 -8.62
CA MET A 226 26.76 -9.85 -9.91
C MET A 226 26.28 -11.12 -10.60
N TYR A 227 26.10 -12.20 -9.84
CA TYR A 227 25.53 -13.44 -10.36
C TYR A 227 24.08 -13.21 -10.83
N MET A 228 23.26 -12.55 -10.02
CA MET A 228 21.86 -12.28 -10.37
C MET A 228 21.74 -11.38 -11.60
N GLN A 229 22.55 -10.32 -11.69
CA GLN A 229 22.53 -9.39 -12.82
C GLN A 229 22.91 -10.06 -14.14
N ASN A 230 23.86 -11.00 -14.12
CA ASN A 230 24.36 -11.70 -15.29
C ASN A 230 23.71 -13.09 -15.51
N HIS A 231 22.64 -13.38 -14.80
CA HIS A 231 21.99 -14.68 -14.91
C HIS A 231 21.26 -14.84 -16.25
N LYS A 232 21.45 -15.99 -16.91
CA LYS A 232 20.89 -16.30 -18.25
C LYS A 232 19.35 -16.19 -18.34
N MET A 233 18.63 -16.23 -17.21
CA MET A 233 17.19 -16.04 -17.23
C MET A 233 16.78 -14.69 -17.83
N TRP A 234 17.64 -13.67 -17.75
CA TRP A 234 17.35 -12.35 -18.32
C TRP A 234 17.30 -12.40 -19.85
N ASP A 235 18.15 -13.21 -20.50
CA ASP A 235 18.12 -13.41 -21.95
C ASP A 235 16.75 -13.96 -22.40
N GLU A 236 16.18 -14.89 -21.62
CA GLU A 236 14.83 -15.41 -21.87
C GLU A 236 13.76 -14.34 -21.68
N TYR A 237 13.84 -13.55 -20.63
CA TYR A 237 12.88 -12.46 -20.40
C TYR A 237 12.95 -11.39 -21.48
N ASP A 238 14.14 -11.03 -21.95
CA ASP A 238 14.32 -10.04 -23.01
C ASP A 238 13.65 -10.46 -24.32
N THR A 239 13.66 -11.75 -24.66
CA THR A 239 13.06 -12.25 -25.90
C THR A 239 11.52 -12.19 -25.89
N ARG A 240 10.87 -12.21 -24.72
CA ARG A 240 9.40 -12.23 -24.57
C ARG A 240 8.81 -10.97 -23.93
N CYS A 241 9.65 -10.04 -23.51
CA CYS A 241 9.19 -8.79 -22.89
C CYS A 241 8.60 -7.85 -23.95
N ILE A 242 7.32 -7.51 -23.79
CA ILE A 242 6.62 -6.54 -24.65
C ILE A 242 6.57 -5.14 -24.04
N ALA A 243 7.36 -4.88 -23.01
CA ALA A 243 7.45 -3.59 -22.28
C ALA A 243 6.09 -3.07 -21.75
N CYS A 244 5.15 -3.95 -21.39
CA CYS A 244 3.82 -3.56 -20.91
C CYS A 244 3.80 -2.99 -19.49
N GLY A 245 4.91 -3.03 -18.74
CA GLY A 245 5.02 -2.50 -17.38
C GLY A 245 4.25 -3.27 -16.29
N ARG A 246 3.59 -4.40 -16.63
CA ARG A 246 2.76 -5.14 -15.67
C ARG A 246 3.55 -5.62 -14.44
N CYS A 247 4.81 -6.02 -14.62
CA CYS A 247 5.68 -6.39 -13.51
C CYS A 247 5.87 -5.25 -12.50
N ASN A 248 5.98 -4.00 -12.97
CA ASN A 248 6.10 -2.83 -12.12
C ASN A 248 4.83 -2.57 -11.31
N TYR A 249 3.66 -2.71 -11.93
CA TYR A 249 2.37 -2.51 -11.26
C TYR A 249 2.05 -3.63 -10.27
N SER A 250 2.37 -4.87 -10.61
CA SER A 250 2.03 -6.04 -9.78
C SER A 250 2.98 -6.24 -8.60
N CYS A 251 4.23 -5.79 -8.68
CA CYS A 251 5.18 -5.93 -7.59
C CYS A 251 4.93 -4.88 -6.50
N PRO A 252 4.63 -5.29 -5.26
CA PRO A 252 4.32 -4.34 -4.18
C PRO A 252 5.51 -3.48 -3.74
N THR A 253 6.74 -3.89 -4.04
CA THR A 253 7.97 -3.19 -3.67
C THR A 253 8.66 -2.50 -4.85
N CYS A 254 8.09 -2.57 -6.07
CA CYS A 254 8.66 -1.90 -7.22
C CYS A 254 8.50 -0.38 -7.11
N THR A 255 9.60 0.33 -7.27
CA THR A 255 9.69 1.78 -7.25
C THR A 255 10.14 2.35 -8.59
N CYS A 256 10.18 1.52 -9.64
CA CYS A 256 10.53 1.97 -10.99
C CYS A 256 9.46 2.91 -11.54
N PHE A 257 9.89 4.02 -12.09
CA PHE A 257 9.04 5.01 -12.76
C PHE A 257 9.78 5.64 -13.94
N SER A 258 9.05 6.30 -14.79
CA SER A 258 9.59 7.15 -15.86
C SER A 258 9.02 8.56 -15.73
N MET A 259 9.79 9.55 -16.10
CA MET A 259 9.34 10.94 -16.22
C MET A 259 9.18 11.28 -17.70
N GLN A 260 8.13 12.02 -18.01
CA GLN A 260 7.84 12.48 -19.36
C GLN A 260 7.43 13.94 -19.35
N ASP A 261 7.95 14.69 -20.32
CA ASP A 261 7.48 16.04 -20.65
C ASP A 261 6.43 15.92 -21.75
N ILE A 262 5.23 16.37 -21.47
CA ILE A 262 4.11 16.39 -22.41
C ILE A 262 3.87 17.83 -22.80
N HIS A 263 4.19 18.18 -24.05
CA HIS A 263 3.93 19.48 -24.62
C HIS A 263 2.50 19.58 -25.15
N TYR A 264 1.87 20.71 -24.95
CA TYR A 264 0.50 20.93 -25.42
C TYR A 264 0.51 21.30 -26.91
N LYS A 265 -0.42 20.71 -27.67
CA LYS A 265 -0.50 20.92 -29.13
C LYS A 265 -0.79 22.36 -29.52
N GLU A 266 -1.56 23.06 -28.69
CA GLU A 266 -1.95 24.44 -28.90
C GLU A 266 -0.82 25.44 -28.61
N ASN A 267 0.15 25.06 -27.81
CA ASN A 267 1.33 25.85 -27.50
C ASN A 267 2.48 24.92 -27.09
N GLU A 268 3.40 24.68 -28.01
CA GLU A 268 4.53 23.74 -27.82
C GLU A 268 5.50 24.16 -26.71
N ASN A 269 5.47 25.44 -26.31
CA ASN A 269 6.30 25.99 -25.23
C ASN A 269 5.67 25.79 -23.84
N MET A 270 4.47 25.22 -23.79
CA MET A 270 3.76 24.91 -22.56
C MET A 270 3.55 23.41 -22.44
N GLY A 271 3.61 22.92 -21.21
CA GLY A 271 3.42 21.50 -20.98
C GLY A 271 3.32 21.14 -19.52
N GLU A 272 3.40 19.83 -19.29
CA GLU A 272 3.43 19.26 -17.95
C GLU A 272 4.50 18.16 -17.87
N ARG A 273 5.13 18.05 -16.71
CA ARG A 273 5.97 16.89 -16.36
C ARG A 273 5.18 15.93 -15.51
N ARG A 274 5.14 14.68 -15.96
CA ARG A 274 4.53 13.55 -15.25
C ARG A 274 5.56 12.53 -14.82
#